data_a6ee23e09653b57ad6fefb848f833760
#
_entry.id   a6ee23e09653b57ad6fefb848f833760
#
_cell.length_a   1.000
_cell.length_b   1.000
_cell.length_c   1.000
_cell.angle_alpha   90.00
_cell.angle_beta   90.00
_cell.angle_gamma   90.00
#
_symmetry.space_group_name_H-M   'P 1'
#
loop_
_entity.id
_entity.type
_entity.pdbx_description
1 polymer ?
#
loop_
_entity_poly.entity_id
_entity_poly.type
_entity_poly.pdbx_seq_one_letter_code
_entity_poly.pdbx_strand_id
1 'polypeptide(L)'
;MSLRSKICARLLLPLIVTLLTVLAVFKLSGTDLHFAKYCAESTLVYAAVLLFPFIIRTALWGIFQFIVALQMCSIVSTGIYIVPLTVMNLSSHNAIGVKAQIWLAFIFAIVFFPSFFAIFSTKNVKVKKNIYMAAGSVVGVLMITLAFTQNSVLKNTKHLAKAVLHDVYFVPKQNAAIREQYRKPAVVSQSQLETAGADYFSPDTPIKNVIVIFVEGFSAEVVDYKNHSSRNLTPTYDQLYKNSLAFDHYYNHTYATYRGLRGQLYSLWQYKAGFYPDVGNQGFGQMDHEKIHKLTDSGLVSVPEILNQHHFNTYFLSDELRTGNMTSYLKTFAFTRVYGADDLGWTGDPPRSDKFAFQSLKQVLTEYKSDKPFFIGMYTAGTHHGVDSPDLTYGDGSNSYYNKFHNLDHWLGDFIAWFKTSPYYDNTLLVITSDHGVVIPTPEYRRSFHQKTERSNFEIPLILYGKMVKPQIVDAKGTTSISLAPTLLDVLGIRKTEQYFLGCSLFETQCDERSSRLMHHFAAGTDSFRISANERGKYIISPEKEDAEFQKIYRFTN
;
A
#
# COMPACT_ATOMS: atom_id res chain seq x y z
N MET A 1 -21.49 49.15 -18.44
CA MET A 1 -21.18 47.83 -19.03
C MET A 1 -22.10 47.59 -20.23
N SER A 2 -21.56 47.32 -21.41
CA SER A 2 -22.35 47.00 -22.58
C SER A 2 -23.14 45.69 -22.40
N LEU A 3 -24.24 45.49 -23.14
CA LEU A 3 -25.02 44.26 -23.10
C LEU A 3 -24.12 43.00 -23.37
N ARG A 4 -23.16 43.12 -24.28
CA ARG A 4 -22.16 42.07 -24.60
C ARG A 4 -21.31 41.75 -23.39
N SER A 5 -20.82 42.74 -22.64
CA SER A 5 -20.02 42.56 -21.43
C SER A 5 -20.80 41.85 -20.32
N LYS A 6 -22.09 42.16 -20.13
CA LYS A 6 -22.98 41.47 -19.16
C LYS A 6 -23.22 40.02 -19.52
N ILE A 7 -23.38 39.70 -20.83
CA ILE A 7 -23.54 38.32 -21.31
C ILE A 7 -22.25 37.51 -21.08
N CYS A 8 -21.09 38.07 -21.47
CA CYS A 8 -19.79 37.42 -21.22
C CYS A 8 -19.54 37.15 -19.73
N ALA A 9 -19.83 38.12 -18.87
CA ALA A 9 -19.68 37.94 -17.42
C ALA A 9 -20.57 36.79 -16.89
N ARG A 10 -21.82 36.68 -17.32
CA ARG A 10 -22.74 35.60 -16.96
C ARG A 10 -22.28 34.24 -17.45
N LEU A 11 -21.69 34.15 -18.64
CA LEU A 11 -21.15 32.91 -19.20
C LEU A 11 -19.87 32.45 -18.49
N LEU A 12 -19.03 33.37 -18.05
CA LEU A 12 -17.77 33.02 -17.39
C LEU A 12 -17.90 32.73 -15.90
N LEU A 13 -18.96 33.23 -15.26
CA LEU A 13 -19.13 33.11 -13.80
C LEU A 13 -19.03 31.69 -13.26
N PRO A 14 -19.69 30.65 -13.83
CA PRO A 14 -19.59 29.28 -13.32
C PRO A 14 -18.16 28.76 -13.35
N LEU A 15 -17.44 29.01 -14.42
CA LEU A 15 -16.05 28.58 -14.57
C LEU A 15 -15.14 29.30 -13.57
N ILE A 16 -15.27 30.63 -13.46
CA ILE A 16 -14.47 31.43 -12.51
C ILE A 16 -14.69 30.95 -11.08
N VAL A 17 -15.95 30.76 -10.67
CA VAL A 17 -16.27 30.28 -9.32
C VAL A 17 -15.63 28.90 -9.06
N THR A 18 -15.78 27.98 -10.00
CA THR A 18 -15.17 26.64 -9.91
C THR A 18 -13.66 26.71 -9.75
N LEU A 19 -12.98 27.51 -10.58
CA LEU A 19 -11.53 27.63 -10.53
C LEU A 19 -11.04 28.28 -9.22
N LEU A 20 -11.77 29.28 -8.71
CA LEU A 20 -11.42 29.93 -7.45
C LEU A 20 -11.62 29.02 -6.25
N THR A 21 -12.73 28.26 -6.19
CA THR A 21 -12.99 27.34 -5.09
C THR A 21 -11.95 26.23 -5.04
N VAL A 22 -11.59 25.67 -6.18
CA VAL A 22 -10.57 24.61 -6.25
C VAL A 22 -9.19 25.16 -5.99
N LEU A 23 -8.85 26.37 -6.47
CA LEU A 23 -7.58 27.02 -6.11
C LEU A 23 -7.44 27.18 -4.59
N ALA A 24 -8.51 27.55 -3.89
CA ALA A 24 -8.50 27.62 -2.44
C ALA A 24 -8.22 26.26 -1.80
N VAL A 25 -8.83 25.19 -2.30
CA VAL A 25 -8.59 23.82 -1.83
C VAL A 25 -7.14 23.38 -2.05
N PHE A 26 -6.57 23.62 -3.24
CA PHE A 26 -5.17 23.29 -3.52
C PHE A 26 -4.19 24.05 -2.62
N LYS A 27 -4.47 25.34 -2.33
CA LYS A 27 -3.66 26.11 -1.38
C LYS A 27 -3.78 25.59 0.05
N LEU A 28 -4.98 25.23 0.49
CA LEU A 28 -5.21 24.67 1.83
C LEU A 28 -4.55 23.28 2.01
N SER A 29 -4.57 22.45 0.98
CA SER A 29 -3.96 21.12 1.01
C SER A 29 -2.44 21.13 0.86
N GLY A 30 -1.85 22.27 0.46
CA GLY A 30 -0.41 22.38 0.21
C GLY A 30 0.08 21.50 -0.96
N THR A 31 -0.81 21.06 -1.85
CA THR A 31 -0.46 20.24 -3.02
C THR A 31 -0.35 21.10 -4.27
N ASP A 32 0.69 20.88 -5.07
CA ASP A 32 0.82 21.45 -6.43
C ASP A 32 0.26 20.51 -7.51
N LEU A 33 -0.50 19.49 -7.10
CA LEU A 33 -0.95 18.40 -7.96
C LEU A 33 -1.79 18.90 -9.13
N HIS A 34 -1.11 19.22 -10.23
CA HIS A 34 -1.72 19.36 -11.55
C HIS A 34 -2.88 20.37 -11.64
N PHE A 35 -2.86 21.45 -10.84
CA PHE A 35 -3.88 22.50 -10.89
C PHE A 35 -4.11 23.03 -12.31
N ALA A 36 -3.06 23.20 -13.12
CA ALA A 36 -3.16 23.62 -14.51
C ALA A 36 -3.97 22.62 -15.35
N LYS A 37 -3.78 21.32 -15.16
CA LYS A 37 -4.58 20.27 -15.84
C LYS A 37 -6.04 20.31 -15.42
N TYR A 38 -6.29 20.49 -14.13
CA TYR A 38 -7.64 20.66 -13.61
C TYR A 38 -8.34 21.89 -14.23
N CYS A 39 -7.65 23.01 -14.34
CA CYS A 39 -8.17 24.22 -15.00
C CYS A 39 -8.53 23.96 -16.47
N ALA A 40 -7.65 23.29 -17.20
CA ALA A 40 -7.90 22.93 -18.59
C ALA A 40 -9.11 21.98 -18.73
N GLU A 41 -9.17 20.95 -17.91
CA GLU A 41 -10.26 19.97 -17.88
C GLU A 41 -11.61 20.62 -17.54
N SER A 42 -11.66 21.44 -16.47
CA SER A 42 -12.87 22.15 -16.08
C SER A 42 -13.35 23.13 -17.15
N THR A 43 -12.41 23.81 -17.83
CA THR A 43 -12.74 24.72 -18.94
C THR A 43 -13.35 23.96 -20.11
N LEU A 44 -12.80 22.80 -20.46
CA LEU A 44 -13.30 21.98 -21.57
C LEU A 44 -14.66 21.34 -21.24
N VAL A 45 -14.83 20.80 -20.04
CA VAL A 45 -16.12 20.27 -19.59
C VAL A 45 -17.17 21.38 -19.58
N TYR A 46 -16.83 22.57 -19.10
CA TYR A 46 -17.73 23.71 -19.10
C TYR A 46 -18.13 24.12 -20.51
N ALA A 47 -17.18 24.24 -21.42
CA ALA A 47 -17.44 24.54 -22.82
C ALA A 47 -18.37 23.49 -23.47
N ALA A 48 -18.14 22.21 -23.22
CA ALA A 48 -19.00 21.11 -23.68
C ALA A 48 -20.42 21.22 -23.11
N VAL A 49 -20.55 21.48 -21.83
CA VAL A 49 -21.83 21.59 -21.13
C VAL A 49 -22.66 22.77 -21.68
N LEU A 50 -22.02 23.87 -22.08
CA LEU A 50 -22.71 25.03 -22.70
C LEU A 50 -23.40 24.70 -24.02
N LEU A 51 -23.03 23.61 -24.67
CA LEU A 51 -23.65 23.16 -25.93
C LEU A 51 -25.05 22.58 -25.75
N PHE A 52 -25.46 22.26 -24.54
CA PHE A 52 -26.73 21.62 -24.23
C PHE A 52 -27.81 22.64 -23.79
N PRO A 53 -29.11 22.31 -23.94
CA PRO A 53 -30.20 23.05 -23.36
C PRO A 53 -30.03 23.24 -21.84
N PHE A 54 -30.62 24.31 -21.31
CA PHE A 54 -30.38 24.73 -19.90
C PHE A 54 -30.58 23.62 -18.87
N ILE A 55 -31.63 22.80 -18.99
CA ILE A 55 -31.91 21.70 -18.05
C ILE A 55 -30.80 20.64 -18.09
N ILE A 56 -30.44 20.16 -19.28
CA ILE A 56 -29.39 19.18 -19.49
C ILE A 56 -28.03 19.75 -19.06
N ARG A 57 -27.76 21.01 -19.40
CA ARG A 57 -26.57 21.75 -19.00
C ARG A 57 -26.42 21.76 -17.47
N THR A 58 -27.49 22.09 -16.75
CA THR A 58 -27.49 22.15 -15.29
C THR A 58 -27.24 20.78 -14.68
N ALA A 59 -27.87 19.73 -15.24
CA ALA A 59 -27.65 18.35 -14.76
C ALA A 59 -26.22 17.88 -14.99
N LEU A 60 -25.69 18.03 -16.19
CA LEU A 60 -24.31 17.63 -16.52
C LEU A 60 -23.27 18.41 -15.72
N TRP A 61 -23.46 19.72 -15.55
CA TRP A 61 -22.59 20.53 -14.71
C TRP A 61 -22.66 20.12 -13.25
N GLY A 62 -23.87 19.83 -12.74
CA GLY A 62 -24.06 19.36 -11.38
C GLY A 62 -23.33 18.03 -11.11
N ILE A 63 -23.44 17.06 -12.03
CA ILE A 63 -22.71 15.79 -11.95
C ILE A 63 -21.20 16.04 -11.94
N PHE A 64 -20.69 16.87 -12.85
CA PHE A 64 -19.26 17.19 -12.87
C PHE A 64 -18.79 17.85 -11.57
N GLN A 65 -19.53 18.85 -11.05
CA GLN A 65 -19.17 19.54 -9.81
C GLN A 65 -19.25 18.61 -8.58
N PHE A 66 -20.17 17.67 -8.57
CA PHE A 66 -20.26 16.64 -7.54
C PHE A 66 -18.99 15.76 -7.52
N ILE A 67 -18.58 15.29 -8.69
CA ILE A 67 -17.34 14.51 -8.84
C ILE A 67 -16.12 15.33 -8.40
N VAL A 68 -16.04 16.60 -8.83
CA VAL A 68 -14.97 17.50 -8.43
C VAL A 68 -14.92 17.66 -6.91
N ALA A 69 -16.05 17.93 -6.28
CA ALA A 69 -16.12 18.12 -4.83
C ALA A 69 -15.66 16.86 -4.06
N LEU A 70 -16.07 15.68 -4.50
CA LEU A 70 -15.58 14.41 -3.92
C LEU A 70 -14.06 14.25 -4.08
N GLN A 71 -13.53 14.52 -5.28
CA GLN A 71 -12.10 14.44 -5.53
C GLN A 71 -11.31 15.47 -4.70
N MET A 72 -11.85 16.67 -4.52
CA MET A 72 -11.22 17.70 -3.68
C MET A 72 -11.21 17.30 -2.19
N CYS A 73 -12.25 16.65 -1.70
CA CYS A 73 -12.25 16.08 -0.34
C CYS A 73 -11.10 15.06 -0.17
N SER A 74 -10.89 14.21 -1.16
CA SER A 74 -9.77 13.25 -1.13
C SER A 74 -8.42 13.96 -1.14
N ILE A 75 -8.24 14.95 -2.02
CA ILE A 75 -6.97 15.71 -2.11
C ILE A 75 -6.64 16.40 -0.77
N VAL A 76 -7.64 16.98 -0.09
CA VAL A 76 -7.40 17.64 1.21
C VAL A 76 -7.01 16.63 2.28
N SER A 77 -7.66 15.46 2.30
CA SER A 77 -7.42 14.44 3.33
C SER A 77 -6.18 13.59 3.08
N THR A 78 -5.86 13.32 1.82
CA THR A 78 -4.83 12.32 1.45
C THR A 78 -3.74 12.86 0.52
N GLY A 79 -3.93 14.05 -0.04
CA GLY A 79 -3.02 14.62 -1.04
C GLY A 79 -3.17 14.06 -2.44
N ILE A 80 -4.07 13.08 -2.68
CA ILE A 80 -4.31 12.48 -3.99
C ILE A 80 -5.79 12.39 -4.33
N TYR A 81 -6.10 12.10 -5.60
CA TYR A 81 -7.46 11.78 -6.03
C TYR A 81 -7.97 10.47 -5.41
N ILE A 82 -9.31 10.30 -5.36
CA ILE A 82 -9.94 9.06 -4.86
C ILE A 82 -9.40 7.85 -5.63
N VAL A 83 -8.95 6.86 -4.89
CA VAL A 83 -8.50 5.56 -5.39
C VAL A 83 -9.51 4.46 -5.02
N PRO A 84 -9.49 3.29 -5.69
CA PRO A 84 -10.40 2.19 -5.37
C PRO A 84 -10.38 1.79 -3.88
N LEU A 85 -9.21 1.76 -3.26
CA LEU A 85 -9.07 1.46 -1.83
C LEU A 85 -9.82 2.47 -0.95
N THR A 86 -9.84 3.76 -1.32
CA THR A 86 -10.61 4.79 -0.60
C THR A 86 -12.10 4.44 -0.59
N VAL A 87 -12.65 4.00 -1.74
CA VAL A 87 -14.07 3.63 -1.85
C VAL A 87 -14.37 2.38 -1.02
N MET A 88 -13.47 1.40 -1.03
CA MET A 88 -13.64 0.16 -0.26
C MET A 88 -13.61 0.41 1.25
N ASN A 89 -12.91 1.45 1.69
CA ASN A 89 -12.78 1.80 3.11
C ASN A 89 -13.82 2.83 3.59
N LEU A 90 -14.66 3.39 2.69
CA LEU A 90 -15.65 4.43 3.05
C LEU A 90 -16.66 4.00 4.11
N SER A 91 -16.91 2.72 4.27
CA SER A 91 -17.88 2.18 5.23
C SER A 91 -17.24 1.71 6.55
N SER A 92 -15.92 1.74 6.68
CA SER A 92 -15.28 1.53 7.97
C SER A 92 -15.49 2.78 8.84
N HIS A 93 -16.44 2.71 9.79
CA HIS A 93 -16.82 3.84 10.67
C HIS A 93 -15.63 4.44 11.44
N ASN A 94 -14.54 3.71 11.58
CA ASN A 94 -13.35 4.12 12.33
C ASN A 94 -12.24 4.74 11.46
N ALA A 95 -12.39 4.76 10.14
CA ALA A 95 -11.33 5.23 9.24
C ALA A 95 -11.15 6.76 9.25
N ILE A 96 -12.19 7.51 9.63
CA ILE A 96 -12.18 8.97 9.64
C ILE A 96 -12.90 9.47 10.89
N GLY A 97 -12.18 10.11 11.82
CA GLY A 97 -12.76 10.69 13.02
C GLY A 97 -13.86 11.73 12.72
N VAL A 98 -14.80 11.92 13.63
CA VAL A 98 -15.96 12.84 13.45
C VAL A 98 -15.54 14.26 13.04
N LYS A 99 -14.46 14.80 13.60
CA LYS A 99 -13.93 16.12 13.23
C LYS A 99 -13.52 16.19 11.76
N ALA A 100 -12.86 15.14 11.25
CA ALA A 100 -12.46 15.06 9.85
C ALA A 100 -13.67 14.90 8.92
N GLN A 101 -14.70 14.16 9.31
CA GLN A 101 -15.95 14.03 8.53
C GLN A 101 -16.66 15.39 8.39
N ILE A 102 -16.76 16.16 9.47
CA ILE A 102 -17.34 17.52 9.45
C ILE A 102 -16.52 18.43 8.53
N TRP A 103 -15.18 18.35 8.62
CA TRP A 103 -14.29 19.14 7.78
C TRP A 103 -14.44 18.79 6.29
N LEU A 104 -14.52 17.50 5.96
CA LEU A 104 -14.73 17.04 4.58
C LEU A 104 -16.11 17.46 4.04
N ALA A 105 -17.17 17.40 4.85
CA ALA A 105 -18.49 17.91 4.47
C ALA A 105 -18.46 19.41 4.19
N PHE A 106 -17.70 20.19 4.97
CA PHE A 106 -17.50 21.62 4.75
C PHE A 106 -16.77 21.91 3.44
N ILE A 107 -15.65 21.19 3.13
CA ILE A 107 -14.93 21.29 1.87
C ILE A 107 -15.84 20.93 0.70
N PHE A 108 -16.59 19.83 0.81
CA PHE A 108 -17.57 19.44 -0.21
C PHE A 108 -18.58 20.55 -0.49
N ALA A 109 -19.15 21.12 0.57
CA ALA A 109 -20.16 22.17 0.45
C ALA A 109 -19.61 23.44 -0.23
N ILE A 110 -18.39 23.87 0.15
CA ILE A 110 -17.75 25.06 -0.43
C ILE A 110 -17.41 24.86 -1.92
N VAL A 111 -17.00 23.66 -2.31
CA VAL A 111 -16.66 23.38 -3.71
C VAL A 111 -17.92 23.18 -4.54
N PHE A 112 -18.87 22.38 -4.06
CA PHE A 112 -20.04 21.99 -4.82
C PHE A 112 -21.06 23.11 -5.00
N PHE A 113 -21.56 23.69 -3.90
CA PHE A 113 -22.70 24.59 -3.97
C PHE A 113 -22.43 25.88 -4.75
N PRO A 114 -21.36 26.64 -4.49
CA PRO A 114 -21.09 27.85 -5.28
C PRO A 114 -20.92 27.56 -6.76
N SER A 115 -20.18 26.49 -7.10
CA SER A 115 -19.90 26.10 -8.47
C SER A 115 -21.14 25.58 -9.20
N PHE A 116 -22.01 24.83 -8.50
CA PHE A 116 -23.27 24.34 -9.04
C PHE A 116 -24.27 25.50 -9.27
N PHE A 117 -24.48 26.35 -8.25
CA PHE A 117 -25.45 27.44 -8.36
C PHE A 117 -25.04 28.53 -9.38
N ALA A 118 -23.74 28.71 -9.58
CA ALA A 118 -23.26 29.67 -10.57
C ALA A 118 -23.76 29.37 -12.00
N ILE A 119 -24.10 28.10 -12.36
CA ILE A 119 -24.62 27.73 -13.68
C ILE A 119 -25.95 28.44 -14.00
N PHE A 120 -26.73 28.80 -13.00
CA PHE A 120 -28.02 29.48 -13.18
C PHE A 120 -27.87 30.88 -13.80
N SER A 121 -26.68 31.48 -13.72
CA SER A 121 -26.36 32.73 -14.43
C SER A 121 -26.51 32.59 -15.94
N THR A 122 -26.41 31.36 -16.46
CA THR A 122 -26.49 31.07 -17.90
C THR A 122 -27.91 30.80 -18.43
N LYS A 123 -28.96 30.82 -17.56
CA LYS A 123 -30.34 30.41 -17.88
C LYS A 123 -30.89 31.06 -19.17
N ASN A 124 -30.65 32.37 -19.35
CA ASN A 124 -31.23 33.15 -20.44
C ASN A 124 -30.21 33.42 -21.57
N VAL A 125 -29.08 32.71 -21.59
CA VAL A 125 -28.06 32.90 -22.62
C VAL A 125 -28.30 31.94 -23.77
N LYS A 126 -28.61 32.51 -24.99
CA LYS A 126 -28.76 31.75 -26.24
C LYS A 126 -27.43 31.77 -27.01
N VAL A 127 -26.90 30.63 -27.37
CA VAL A 127 -25.69 30.46 -28.19
C VAL A 127 -26.12 30.12 -29.64
N LYS A 128 -25.48 30.69 -30.65
CA LYS A 128 -25.85 30.46 -32.06
C LYS A 128 -25.43 29.04 -32.51
N LYS A 129 -26.29 28.35 -33.28
CA LYS A 129 -26.15 26.96 -33.72
C LYS A 129 -24.80 26.64 -34.39
N ASN A 130 -24.28 27.55 -35.21
CA ASN A 130 -23.01 27.34 -35.94
C ASN A 130 -21.76 27.37 -35.02
N ILE A 131 -21.85 28.07 -33.89
CA ILE A 131 -20.80 28.08 -32.84
C ILE A 131 -20.79 26.74 -32.11
N TYR A 132 -21.96 26.12 -31.96
CA TYR A 132 -22.07 24.80 -31.29
C TYR A 132 -21.31 23.69 -32.04
N MET A 133 -21.43 23.64 -33.40
CA MET A 133 -20.81 22.55 -34.16
C MET A 133 -19.28 22.65 -34.20
N ALA A 134 -18.74 23.84 -34.44
CA ALA A 134 -17.28 24.04 -34.47
C ALA A 134 -16.64 23.86 -33.06
N ALA A 135 -17.27 24.45 -32.05
CA ALA A 135 -16.80 24.30 -30.67
C ALA A 135 -16.92 22.84 -30.17
N GLY A 136 -18.00 22.14 -30.54
CA GLY A 136 -18.22 20.74 -30.17
C GLY A 136 -17.14 19.79 -30.69
N SER A 137 -16.70 19.97 -31.91
CA SER A 137 -15.62 19.17 -32.51
C SER A 137 -14.27 19.40 -31.80
N VAL A 138 -13.92 20.66 -31.56
CA VAL A 138 -12.67 21.02 -30.84
C VAL A 138 -12.70 20.51 -29.41
N VAL A 139 -13.79 20.72 -28.68
CA VAL A 139 -13.97 20.25 -27.31
C VAL A 139 -13.94 18.72 -27.24
N GLY A 140 -14.57 18.04 -28.22
CA GLY A 140 -14.54 16.57 -28.29
C GLY A 140 -13.12 16.02 -28.42
N VAL A 141 -12.32 16.58 -29.32
CA VAL A 141 -10.92 16.19 -29.53
C VAL A 141 -10.09 16.44 -28.25
N LEU A 142 -10.25 17.63 -27.66
CA LEU A 142 -9.52 17.98 -26.42
C LEU A 142 -9.95 17.12 -25.22
N MET A 143 -11.23 16.78 -25.11
CA MET A 143 -11.73 15.85 -24.06
C MET A 143 -11.14 14.44 -24.22
N ILE A 144 -11.07 13.94 -25.47
CA ILE A 144 -10.41 12.67 -25.77
C ILE A 144 -8.94 12.75 -25.36
N THR A 145 -8.23 13.80 -25.76
CA THR A 145 -6.80 13.98 -25.41
C THR A 145 -6.60 14.00 -23.89
N LEU A 146 -7.44 14.74 -23.15
CA LEU A 146 -7.35 14.80 -21.68
C LEU A 146 -7.69 13.47 -20.99
N ALA A 147 -8.59 12.68 -21.56
CA ALA A 147 -8.92 11.35 -21.04
C ALA A 147 -7.73 10.36 -21.08
N PHE A 148 -6.70 10.66 -21.88
CA PHE A 148 -5.45 9.89 -21.94
C PHE A 148 -4.30 10.51 -21.12
N THR A 149 -4.46 11.74 -20.59
CA THR A 149 -3.44 12.34 -19.72
C THR A 149 -3.51 11.78 -18.30
N GLN A 150 -2.36 11.57 -17.67
CA GLN A 150 -2.32 11.11 -16.26
C GLN A 150 -2.74 12.24 -15.30
N ASN A 151 -3.27 11.86 -14.13
CA ASN A 151 -3.61 12.77 -13.02
C ASN A 151 -4.65 13.86 -13.37
N SER A 152 -5.77 13.47 -13.97
CA SER A 152 -6.95 14.33 -14.19
C SER A 152 -8.18 13.79 -13.44
N VAL A 153 -9.15 14.67 -13.12
CA VAL A 153 -10.41 14.28 -12.48
C VAL A 153 -11.15 13.23 -13.30
N LEU A 154 -11.28 13.45 -14.62
CA LEU A 154 -11.99 12.53 -15.51
C LEU A 154 -11.27 11.18 -15.63
N LYS A 155 -9.95 11.18 -15.79
CA LYS A 155 -9.19 9.92 -15.87
C LYS A 155 -9.26 9.14 -14.58
N ASN A 156 -9.05 9.78 -13.44
CA ASN A 156 -9.14 9.12 -12.15
C ASN A 156 -10.57 8.61 -11.88
N THR A 157 -11.60 9.37 -12.25
CA THR A 157 -12.99 8.91 -12.15
C THR A 157 -13.28 7.73 -13.06
N LYS A 158 -12.76 7.72 -14.29
CA LYS A 158 -12.85 6.59 -15.23
C LYS A 158 -12.14 5.35 -14.67
N HIS A 159 -10.92 5.50 -14.12
CA HIS A 159 -10.19 4.41 -13.48
C HIS A 159 -10.95 3.86 -12.27
N LEU A 160 -11.49 4.75 -11.44
CA LEU A 160 -12.33 4.37 -10.31
C LEU A 160 -13.58 3.61 -10.76
N ALA A 161 -14.29 4.12 -11.77
CA ALA A 161 -15.47 3.45 -12.33
C ALA A 161 -15.10 2.08 -12.93
N LYS A 162 -13.99 1.97 -13.66
CA LYS A 162 -13.49 0.69 -14.17
C LYS A 162 -13.15 -0.26 -13.02
N ALA A 163 -12.44 0.19 -12.01
CA ALA A 163 -12.08 -0.63 -10.86
C ALA A 163 -13.31 -1.11 -10.09
N VAL A 164 -14.25 -0.20 -9.80
CA VAL A 164 -15.48 -0.54 -9.06
C VAL A 164 -16.40 -1.44 -9.89
N LEU A 165 -16.63 -1.12 -11.17
CA LEU A 165 -17.60 -1.86 -11.99
C LEU A 165 -17.03 -3.15 -12.57
N HIS A 166 -15.76 -3.16 -12.97
CA HIS A 166 -15.16 -4.31 -13.65
C HIS A 166 -14.34 -5.17 -12.69
N ASP A 167 -13.42 -4.58 -11.95
CA ASP A 167 -12.44 -5.33 -11.16
C ASP A 167 -13.03 -5.83 -9.82
N VAL A 168 -14.06 -5.12 -9.31
CA VAL A 168 -14.79 -5.51 -8.09
C VAL A 168 -15.94 -6.48 -8.40
N TYR A 169 -16.70 -6.28 -9.48
CA TYR A 169 -17.88 -7.11 -9.78
C TYR A 169 -17.60 -8.26 -10.76
N PHE A 170 -16.54 -8.21 -11.55
CA PHE A 170 -16.23 -9.21 -12.59
C PHE A 170 -14.91 -9.95 -12.35
N VAL A 171 -14.52 -10.14 -11.09
CA VAL A 171 -13.34 -10.95 -10.76
C VAL A 171 -13.53 -12.38 -11.25
N PRO A 172 -12.58 -12.93 -12.02
CA PRO A 172 -12.65 -14.31 -12.46
C PRO A 172 -12.63 -15.25 -11.24
N LYS A 173 -13.58 -16.21 -11.20
CA LYS A 173 -13.54 -17.26 -10.18
C LYS A 173 -12.28 -18.11 -10.31
N GLN A 174 -11.79 -18.61 -9.18
CA GLN A 174 -10.68 -19.56 -9.12
C GLN A 174 -10.93 -20.74 -10.06
N ASN A 175 -9.88 -21.17 -10.74
CA ASN A 175 -9.90 -22.37 -11.55
C ASN A 175 -8.87 -23.37 -11.00
N ALA A 176 -9.34 -24.42 -10.35
CA ALA A 176 -8.51 -25.48 -9.76
C ALA A 176 -7.52 -26.09 -10.77
N ALA A 177 -7.92 -26.23 -12.05
CA ALA A 177 -7.04 -26.74 -13.10
C ALA A 177 -5.92 -25.78 -13.44
N ILE A 178 -6.15 -24.46 -13.36
CA ILE A 178 -5.09 -23.46 -13.54
C ILE A 178 -4.15 -23.47 -12.33
N ARG A 179 -4.68 -23.61 -11.12
CA ARG A 179 -3.89 -23.68 -9.90
C ARG A 179 -2.88 -24.82 -9.94
N GLU A 180 -3.30 -26.00 -10.36
CA GLU A 180 -2.41 -27.18 -10.43
C GLU A 180 -1.21 -26.98 -11.37
N GLN A 181 -1.32 -26.12 -12.40
CA GLN A 181 -0.18 -25.79 -13.28
C GLN A 181 0.93 -25.00 -12.60
N TYR A 182 0.64 -24.35 -11.46
CA TYR A 182 1.59 -23.57 -10.66
C TYR A 182 2.14 -24.33 -9.46
N ARG A 183 1.66 -25.56 -9.24
CA ARG A 183 2.19 -26.43 -8.19
C ARG A 183 3.64 -26.81 -8.47
N LYS A 184 4.51 -26.61 -7.51
CA LYS A 184 5.94 -26.88 -7.62
C LYS A 184 6.39 -27.74 -6.43
N PRO A 185 7.22 -28.80 -6.67
CA PRO A 185 7.74 -29.65 -5.60
C PRO A 185 9.00 -29.06 -4.94
N ALA A 186 9.53 -27.98 -5.45
CA ALA A 186 10.72 -27.33 -4.93
C ALA A 186 10.51 -25.83 -4.74
N VAL A 187 10.91 -25.31 -3.59
CA VAL A 187 10.87 -23.87 -3.26
C VAL A 187 11.95 -23.13 -4.04
N VAL A 188 13.13 -23.71 -4.13
CA VAL A 188 14.32 -23.15 -4.79
C VAL A 188 14.97 -24.22 -5.62
N SER A 189 15.26 -23.93 -6.88
CA SER A 189 15.91 -24.90 -7.80
C SER A 189 17.43 -24.97 -7.60
N GLN A 190 18.07 -23.82 -7.39
CA GLN A 190 19.50 -23.69 -7.15
C GLN A 190 19.77 -22.53 -6.21
N SER A 191 20.14 -22.82 -4.97
CA SER A 191 20.45 -21.79 -3.98
C SER A 191 21.96 -21.53 -3.91
N GLN A 192 22.33 -20.25 -3.90
CA GLN A 192 23.70 -19.83 -3.56
C GLN A 192 24.09 -20.23 -2.15
N LEU A 193 23.14 -20.41 -1.25
CA LEU A 193 23.40 -20.82 0.14
C LEU A 193 23.97 -22.25 0.23
N GLU A 194 23.79 -23.09 -0.79
CA GLU A 194 24.37 -24.44 -0.82
C GLU A 194 25.89 -24.43 -1.11
N THR A 195 26.36 -23.42 -1.82
CA THR A 195 27.78 -23.35 -2.26
C THR A 195 28.54 -22.21 -1.60
N ALA A 196 27.86 -21.10 -1.31
CA ALA A 196 28.42 -19.86 -0.78
C ALA A 196 27.68 -19.37 0.49
N GLY A 197 26.95 -20.25 1.18
CA GLY A 197 26.20 -19.88 2.40
C GLY A 197 27.09 -19.28 3.49
N ALA A 198 28.36 -19.71 3.56
CA ALA A 198 29.35 -19.16 4.47
C ALA A 198 29.70 -17.69 4.19
N ASP A 199 29.37 -17.13 3.04
CA ASP A 199 29.58 -15.71 2.75
C ASP A 199 28.53 -14.84 3.44
N TYR A 200 27.36 -15.40 3.71
CA TYR A 200 26.20 -14.70 4.29
C TYR A 200 25.99 -15.05 5.78
N PHE A 201 26.26 -16.30 6.15
CA PHE A 201 26.00 -16.81 7.49
C PHE A 201 27.22 -17.55 8.06
N SER A 202 27.40 -17.46 9.38
CA SER A 202 28.42 -18.23 10.07
C SER A 202 28.04 -19.73 10.07
N PRO A 203 28.92 -20.62 9.60
CA PRO A 203 28.63 -22.05 9.59
C PRO A 203 28.51 -22.67 11.00
N ASP A 204 29.16 -22.05 11.98
CA ASP A 204 29.19 -22.53 13.36
C ASP A 204 27.95 -22.17 14.17
N THR A 205 27.05 -21.37 13.61
CA THR A 205 25.86 -20.88 14.31
C THR A 205 24.60 -21.19 13.50
N PRO A 206 23.95 -22.35 13.72
CA PRO A 206 22.79 -22.74 12.94
C PRO A 206 21.58 -21.84 13.25
N ILE A 207 20.80 -21.53 12.21
CA ILE A 207 19.53 -20.83 12.34
C ILE A 207 18.48 -21.85 12.77
N LYS A 208 18.05 -21.76 14.02
CA LYS A 208 17.00 -22.63 14.58
C LYS A 208 15.63 -21.94 14.55
N ASN A 209 15.59 -20.67 14.83
CA ASN A 209 14.35 -19.90 15.01
C ASN A 209 14.34 -18.72 14.05
N VAL A 210 13.12 -18.23 13.73
CA VAL A 210 12.93 -17.02 12.93
C VAL A 210 11.90 -16.11 13.58
N ILE A 211 12.22 -14.83 13.64
CA ILE A 211 11.29 -13.75 13.98
C ILE A 211 11.18 -12.85 12.74
N VAL A 212 9.97 -12.54 12.30
CA VAL A 212 9.73 -11.57 11.21
C VAL A 212 8.91 -10.41 11.74
N ILE A 213 9.47 -9.22 11.68
CA ILE A 213 8.80 -7.96 12.01
C ILE A 213 8.36 -7.31 10.71
N PHE A 214 7.04 -7.21 10.53
CA PHE A 214 6.40 -6.48 9.44
C PHE A 214 6.04 -5.08 9.94
N VAL A 215 6.78 -4.08 9.49
CA VAL A 215 6.52 -2.69 9.87
C VAL A 215 5.45 -2.09 8.97
N GLU A 216 4.43 -1.51 9.56
CA GLU A 216 3.33 -0.85 8.86
C GLU A 216 3.81 0.32 8.01
N GLY A 217 3.49 0.25 6.71
CA GLY A 217 3.61 1.38 5.79
C GLY A 217 4.99 2.07 5.79
N PHE A 218 6.09 1.31 5.81
CA PHE A 218 7.43 1.83 6.00
C PHE A 218 8.29 1.68 4.73
N SER A 219 8.61 2.81 4.09
CA SER A 219 9.45 2.87 2.89
C SER A 219 10.92 3.04 3.23
N ALA A 220 11.82 2.48 2.43
CA ALA A 220 13.27 2.58 2.64
C ALA A 220 13.79 4.04 2.63
N GLU A 221 13.12 4.96 1.92
CA GLU A 221 13.47 6.39 1.91
C GLU A 221 13.28 7.10 3.26
N VAL A 222 12.59 6.48 4.23
CA VAL A 222 12.46 7.00 5.60
C VAL A 222 13.76 6.83 6.38
N VAL A 223 14.53 5.80 6.07
CA VAL A 223 15.79 5.47 6.77
C VAL A 223 16.87 6.49 6.44
N ASP A 224 17.45 7.13 7.47
CA ASP A 224 18.47 8.17 7.30
C ASP A 224 19.68 7.67 6.50
N TYR A 225 20.15 6.45 6.74
CA TYR A 225 21.23 5.81 5.98
C TYR A 225 20.91 5.75 4.47
N LYS A 226 19.73 5.32 4.10
CA LYS A 226 19.29 5.20 2.69
C LYS A 226 19.04 6.54 2.03
N ASN A 227 18.59 7.51 2.79
CA ASN A 227 18.30 8.87 2.31
C ASN A 227 19.50 9.83 2.44
N HIS A 228 20.63 9.34 2.95
CA HIS A 228 21.84 10.14 3.24
C HIS A 228 21.53 11.37 4.10
N SER A 229 20.66 11.21 5.09
CA SER A 229 20.23 12.26 5.98
C SER A 229 21.02 12.24 7.29
N SER A 230 21.32 13.41 7.82
CA SER A 230 21.98 13.58 9.12
C SER A 230 21.00 13.89 10.25
N ARG A 231 19.71 13.67 10.05
CA ARG A 231 18.66 14.01 11.02
C ARG A 231 18.72 13.20 12.32
N ASN A 232 19.30 12.00 12.28
CA ASN A 232 19.26 11.05 13.39
C ASN A 232 17.82 10.64 13.74
N LEU A 233 16.98 10.48 12.72
CA LEU A 233 15.59 10.05 12.85
C LEU A 233 15.49 8.56 13.11
N THR A 234 16.32 7.75 12.44
CA THR A 234 16.30 6.29 12.43
C THR A 234 17.65 5.67 12.79
N PRO A 235 18.26 6.03 13.95
CA PRO A 235 19.61 5.57 14.32
C PRO A 235 19.70 4.04 14.47
N THR A 236 18.64 3.36 14.87
CA THR A 236 18.61 1.90 14.97
C THR A 236 18.69 1.26 13.58
N TYR A 237 17.89 1.72 12.62
CA TYR A 237 17.97 1.23 11.24
C TYR A 237 19.36 1.51 10.64
N ASP A 238 19.97 2.67 10.93
CA ASP A 238 21.32 3.00 10.45
C ASP A 238 22.36 2.01 10.96
N GLN A 239 22.25 1.60 12.22
CA GLN A 239 23.10 0.55 12.80
C GLN A 239 22.81 -0.82 12.21
N LEU A 240 21.54 -1.14 11.94
CA LEU A 240 21.15 -2.38 11.31
C LEU A 240 21.73 -2.50 9.88
N TYR A 241 21.63 -1.45 9.07
CA TYR A 241 22.24 -1.46 7.71
C TYR A 241 23.75 -1.68 7.75
N LYS A 242 24.43 -1.24 8.79
CA LYS A 242 25.89 -1.42 8.95
C LYS A 242 26.28 -2.80 9.51
N ASN A 243 25.42 -3.42 10.31
CA ASN A 243 25.76 -4.60 11.11
C ASN A 243 24.89 -5.83 10.77
N SER A 244 24.22 -5.85 9.64
CA SER A 244 23.32 -6.91 9.22
C SER A 244 23.53 -7.28 7.74
N LEU A 245 22.87 -8.33 7.32
CA LEU A 245 22.67 -8.59 5.90
C LEU A 245 21.43 -7.80 5.46
N ALA A 246 21.66 -6.69 4.78
CA ALA A 246 20.60 -5.81 4.29
C ALA A 246 20.48 -5.91 2.77
N PHE A 247 19.27 -5.69 2.25
CA PHE A 247 19.01 -5.76 0.83
C PHE A 247 18.63 -4.38 0.28
N ASP A 248 19.33 -3.95 -0.76
CA ASP A 248 19.00 -2.79 -1.58
C ASP A 248 18.11 -3.20 -2.74
N HIS A 249 17.31 -2.28 -3.28
CA HIS A 249 16.42 -2.48 -4.42
C HIS A 249 15.42 -3.63 -4.21
N TYR A 250 14.89 -3.73 -3.00
CA TYR A 250 13.81 -4.63 -2.63
C TYR A 250 12.50 -3.84 -2.51
N TYR A 251 11.45 -4.28 -3.18
CA TYR A 251 10.26 -3.49 -3.38
C TYR A 251 9.02 -4.17 -2.81
N ASN A 252 8.03 -3.39 -2.35
CA ASN A 252 6.73 -3.97 -2.03
C ASN A 252 6.02 -4.44 -3.32
N HIS A 253 5.29 -5.54 -3.23
CA HIS A 253 4.50 -6.07 -4.36
C HIS A 253 3.11 -5.46 -4.46
N THR A 254 2.64 -4.81 -3.40
CA THR A 254 1.30 -4.22 -3.27
C THR A 254 1.23 -3.22 -2.14
N TYR A 255 0.04 -2.68 -1.91
CA TYR A 255 -0.28 -1.87 -0.73
C TYR A 255 -1.47 -2.44 0.04
N ALA A 256 -1.63 -1.99 1.28
CA ALA A 256 -2.54 -2.45 2.33
C ALA A 256 -2.04 -3.71 3.04
N THR A 257 -2.01 -3.63 4.37
CA THR A 257 -1.42 -4.60 5.29
C THR A 257 -1.84 -6.03 5.04
N TYR A 258 -3.15 -6.31 4.94
CA TYR A 258 -3.65 -7.66 4.73
C TYR A 258 -3.19 -8.28 3.39
N ARG A 259 -2.99 -7.46 2.35
CA ARG A 259 -2.44 -7.88 1.05
C ARG A 259 -0.95 -8.10 1.12
N GLY A 260 -0.24 -7.16 1.77
CA GLY A 260 1.19 -7.24 1.99
C GLY A 260 1.60 -8.50 2.75
N LEU A 261 0.92 -8.77 3.86
CA LEU A 261 1.15 -9.98 4.67
C LEU A 261 0.83 -11.26 3.89
N ARG A 262 -0.32 -11.29 3.17
CA ARG A 262 -0.66 -12.45 2.34
C ARG A 262 0.40 -12.72 1.28
N GLY A 263 0.76 -11.71 0.49
CA GLY A 263 1.74 -11.90 -0.57
C GLY A 263 3.10 -12.32 -0.04
N GLN A 264 3.52 -11.83 1.11
CA GLN A 264 4.79 -12.19 1.71
C GLN A 264 4.81 -13.59 2.34
N LEU A 265 3.67 -14.05 2.88
CA LEU A 265 3.60 -15.35 3.56
C LEU A 265 3.11 -16.50 2.66
N TYR A 266 2.50 -16.20 1.51
CA TYR A 266 2.12 -17.18 0.49
C TYR A 266 2.96 -17.06 -0.78
N SER A 267 3.82 -16.06 -0.91
CA SER A 267 4.56 -15.73 -2.14
C SER A 267 3.66 -15.58 -3.37
N LEU A 268 2.52 -14.92 -3.19
CA LEU A 268 1.49 -14.77 -4.21
C LEU A 268 1.07 -13.30 -4.35
N TRP A 269 0.49 -12.96 -5.50
CA TRP A 269 -0.21 -11.70 -5.61
C TRP A 269 -1.52 -11.75 -4.82
N GLN A 270 -1.99 -10.58 -4.38
CA GLN A 270 -3.26 -10.43 -3.69
C GLN A 270 -4.43 -10.39 -4.67
N TYR A 271 -5.63 -10.57 -4.16
CA TYR A 271 -6.85 -10.43 -4.93
C TYR A 271 -6.98 -9.04 -5.55
N LYS A 272 -7.30 -8.99 -6.84
CA LYS A 272 -7.46 -7.74 -7.59
C LYS A 272 -8.56 -6.85 -6.99
N ALA A 273 -9.66 -7.45 -6.55
CA ALA A 273 -10.76 -6.78 -5.87
C ALA A 273 -10.50 -6.52 -4.37
N GLY A 274 -9.34 -6.88 -3.85
CA GLY A 274 -8.97 -6.66 -2.47
C GLY A 274 -9.36 -7.77 -1.52
N PHE A 275 -10.43 -8.49 -1.75
CA PHE A 275 -10.87 -9.63 -0.96
C PHE A 275 -11.59 -10.67 -1.83
N TYR A 276 -11.89 -11.82 -1.25
CA TYR A 276 -12.55 -12.91 -1.96
C TYR A 276 -13.85 -12.47 -2.64
N PRO A 277 -14.09 -12.85 -3.90
CA PRO A 277 -15.33 -12.52 -4.61
C PRO A 277 -16.60 -13.01 -3.90
N ASP A 278 -16.48 -14.13 -3.19
CA ASP A 278 -17.62 -14.79 -2.54
C ASP A 278 -18.15 -14.06 -1.29
N VAL A 279 -17.44 -13.04 -0.81
CA VAL A 279 -17.89 -12.21 0.33
C VAL A 279 -18.50 -10.87 -0.07
N GLY A 280 -18.87 -10.71 -1.32
CA GLY A 280 -19.67 -9.58 -1.79
C GLY A 280 -18.93 -8.26 -1.88
N ASN A 281 -17.63 -8.28 -2.20
CA ASN A 281 -16.81 -7.08 -2.46
C ASN A 281 -16.77 -6.07 -1.29
N GLN A 282 -16.92 -6.53 -0.07
CA GLN A 282 -16.80 -5.70 1.12
C GLN A 282 -15.32 -5.37 1.38
N GLY A 283 -15.02 -4.15 1.78
CA GLY A 283 -13.68 -3.76 2.25
C GLY A 283 -13.29 -4.56 3.51
N PHE A 284 -12.00 -4.70 3.76
CA PHE A 284 -11.48 -5.49 4.89
C PHE A 284 -12.11 -5.09 6.23
N GLY A 285 -12.26 -3.80 6.51
CA GLY A 285 -12.87 -3.29 7.74
C GLY A 285 -14.39 -3.52 7.88
N GLN A 286 -15.06 -4.03 6.83
CA GLN A 286 -16.50 -4.30 6.83
C GLN A 286 -16.82 -5.77 6.96
N MET A 287 -15.81 -6.63 6.91
CA MET A 287 -16.03 -8.06 6.92
C MET A 287 -16.37 -8.53 8.32
N ASP A 288 -17.42 -9.35 8.40
CA ASP A 288 -17.73 -10.12 9.57
C ASP A 288 -16.59 -11.13 9.84
N HIS A 289 -16.04 -11.11 11.06
CA HIS A 289 -14.93 -11.99 11.43
C HIS A 289 -15.30 -13.48 11.29
N GLU A 290 -16.58 -13.88 11.45
CA GLU A 290 -17.02 -15.25 11.18
C GLU A 290 -16.91 -15.61 9.69
N LYS A 291 -17.16 -14.66 8.81
CA LYS A 291 -16.95 -14.86 7.37
C LYS A 291 -15.48 -14.97 7.05
N ILE A 292 -14.65 -14.12 7.63
CA ILE A 292 -13.19 -14.18 7.44
C ILE A 292 -12.65 -15.55 7.84
N HIS A 293 -13.09 -16.10 8.96
CA HIS A 293 -12.69 -17.44 9.40
C HIS A 293 -13.03 -18.58 8.42
N LYS A 294 -14.05 -18.39 7.61
CA LYS A 294 -14.45 -19.36 6.57
C LYS A 294 -13.66 -19.20 5.27
N LEU A 295 -12.91 -18.10 5.16
CA LEU A 295 -12.08 -17.81 4.01
C LEU A 295 -10.70 -18.44 4.20
N THR A 296 -10.61 -19.73 4.03
CA THR A 296 -9.31 -20.39 3.88
C THR A 296 -8.90 -20.30 2.42
N ASP A 297 -7.64 -20.00 2.16
CA ASP A 297 -7.03 -20.16 0.83
C ASP A 297 -6.89 -21.65 0.52
N SER A 298 -8.05 -22.36 0.46
CA SER A 298 -8.12 -23.80 0.31
C SER A 298 -7.28 -24.27 -0.88
N GLY A 299 -6.25 -25.06 -0.61
CA GLY A 299 -5.32 -25.60 -1.60
C GLY A 299 -4.14 -24.68 -1.95
N LEU A 300 -3.96 -23.53 -1.32
CA LEU A 300 -2.72 -22.77 -1.33
C LEU A 300 -1.96 -23.02 -0.02
N VAL A 301 -0.64 -23.02 -0.07
CA VAL A 301 0.21 -23.37 1.08
C VAL A 301 0.96 -22.14 1.56
N SER A 302 0.84 -21.82 2.83
CA SER A 302 1.53 -20.69 3.48
C SER A 302 2.87 -21.09 4.09
N VAL A 303 3.74 -20.10 4.36
CA VAL A 303 4.99 -20.34 5.12
C VAL A 303 4.72 -20.97 6.49
N PRO A 304 3.78 -20.46 7.33
CA PRO A 304 3.46 -21.12 8.60
C PRO A 304 3.03 -22.57 8.45
N GLU A 305 2.23 -22.89 7.43
CA GLU A 305 1.80 -24.26 7.16
C GLU A 305 2.98 -25.19 6.84
N ILE A 306 3.90 -24.77 5.96
CA ILE A 306 5.11 -25.51 5.65
C ILE A 306 5.97 -25.69 6.91
N LEU A 307 6.17 -24.65 7.69
CA LEU A 307 6.96 -24.70 8.91
C LEU A 307 6.35 -25.62 9.97
N ASN A 308 5.01 -25.66 10.09
CA ASN A 308 4.33 -26.62 10.95
C ASN A 308 4.62 -28.07 10.54
N GLN A 309 4.66 -28.36 9.23
CA GLN A 309 5.06 -29.70 8.70
C GLN A 309 6.52 -30.03 9.05
N HIS A 310 7.36 -29.02 9.22
CA HIS A 310 8.75 -29.13 9.69
C HIS A 310 8.91 -28.98 11.21
N HIS A 311 7.84 -29.21 11.98
CA HIS A 311 7.81 -29.25 13.43
C HIS A 311 8.10 -27.91 14.13
N PHE A 312 7.96 -26.78 13.47
CA PHE A 312 8.01 -25.47 14.11
C PHE A 312 6.72 -25.20 14.89
N ASN A 313 6.83 -24.41 15.96
CA ASN A 313 5.71 -23.68 16.51
C ASN A 313 5.60 -22.33 15.79
N THR A 314 4.49 -22.06 15.13
CA THR A 314 4.32 -20.86 14.34
C THR A 314 3.33 -19.91 15.01
N TYR A 315 3.76 -18.70 15.35
CA TYR A 315 2.96 -17.70 16.06
C TYR A 315 2.88 -16.41 15.26
N PHE A 316 1.79 -15.67 15.45
CA PHE A 316 1.68 -14.31 14.97
C PHE A 316 1.11 -13.38 16.05
N LEU A 317 1.70 -12.20 16.20
CA LEU A 317 1.25 -11.15 17.11
C LEU A 317 0.56 -10.06 16.30
N SER A 318 -0.75 -9.92 16.49
CA SER A 318 -1.57 -8.90 15.85
C SER A 318 -1.71 -7.70 16.79
N ASP A 319 -1.76 -6.51 16.23
CA ASP A 319 -2.07 -5.27 16.94
C ASP A 319 -3.57 -5.07 17.20
N GLU A 320 -4.43 -5.91 16.60
CA GLU A 320 -5.87 -5.90 16.86
C GLU A 320 -6.23 -6.86 18.00
N LEU A 321 -7.44 -6.71 18.54
CA LEU A 321 -7.98 -7.64 19.52
C LEU A 321 -8.18 -9.03 18.88
N ARG A 322 -8.28 -10.08 19.69
CA ARG A 322 -8.48 -11.48 19.21
C ARG A 322 -9.73 -11.65 18.33
N THR A 323 -10.71 -10.75 18.45
CA THR A 323 -11.94 -10.71 17.63
C THR A 323 -11.84 -9.73 16.46
N GLY A 324 -10.71 -9.05 16.32
CA GLY A 324 -10.49 -8.10 15.23
C GLY A 324 -10.36 -8.79 13.87
N ASN A 325 -10.62 -8.04 12.81
CA ASN A 325 -10.61 -8.56 11.45
C ASN A 325 -9.23 -9.04 11.02
N MET A 326 -8.16 -8.30 11.36
CA MET A 326 -6.79 -8.68 11.04
C MET A 326 -6.39 -9.96 11.78
N THR A 327 -6.69 -10.06 13.07
CA THR A 327 -6.42 -11.25 13.87
C THR A 327 -7.18 -12.46 13.31
N SER A 328 -8.44 -12.30 12.93
CA SER A 328 -9.25 -13.34 12.31
C SER A 328 -8.70 -13.76 10.95
N TYR A 329 -8.23 -12.82 10.16
CA TYR A 329 -7.59 -13.07 8.86
C TYR A 329 -6.29 -13.86 9.01
N LEU A 330 -5.41 -13.47 9.94
CA LEU A 330 -4.15 -14.15 10.20
C LEU A 330 -4.35 -15.60 10.68
N LYS A 331 -5.45 -15.92 11.36
CA LYS A 331 -5.81 -17.29 11.74
C LYS A 331 -6.05 -18.19 10.52
N THR A 332 -6.39 -17.61 9.36
CA THR A 332 -6.54 -18.39 8.10
C THR A 332 -5.20 -18.81 7.49
N PHE A 333 -4.06 -18.30 7.97
CA PHE A 333 -2.72 -18.59 7.44
C PHE A 333 -2.08 -19.85 8.03
N ALA A 334 -2.85 -20.63 8.78
CA ALA A 334 -2.39 -21.87 9.43
C ALA A 334 -1.29 -21.68 10.49
N PHE A 335 -1.18 -20.51 11.11
CA PHE A 335 -0.36 -20.37 12.32
C PHE A 335 -0.86 -21.28 13.42
N THR A 336 0.06 -21.88 14.18
CA THR A 336 -0.27 -22.65 15.40
C THR A 336 -1.05 -21.80 16.40
N ARG A 337 -0.71 -20.52 16.50
CA ARG A 337 -1.42 -19.54 17.31
C ARG A 337 -1.28 -18.12 16.77
N VAL A 338 -2.39 -17.39 16.78
CA VAL A 338 -2.41 -15.94 16.53
C VAL A 338 -2.88 -15.27 17.82
N TYR A 339 -2.04 -14.39 18.35
CA TYR A 339 -2.35 -13.59 19.54
C TYR A 339 -3.00 -12.28 19.09
N GLY A 340 -4.15 -11.95 19.67
CA GLY A 340 -4.66 -10.59 19.68
C GLY A 340 -4.01 -9.78 20.80
N ALA A 341 -4.09 -8.46 20.75
CA ALA A 341 -3.51 -7.58 21.76
C ALA A 341 -4.06 -7.89 23.18
N ASP A 342 -5.35 -8.25 23.28
CA ASP A 342 -6.00 -8.64 24.53
C ASP A 342 -5.53 -9.99 25.07
N ASP A 343 -5.00 -10.89 24.25
CA ASP A 343 -4.34 -12.12 24.73
C ASP A 343 -3.00 -11.81 25.45
N LEU A 344 -2.42 -10.63 25.19
CA LEU A 344 -1.13 -10.18 25.73
C LEU A 344 -1.28 -9.06 26.77
N GLY A 345 -2.50 -8.91 27.31
CA GLY A 345 -2.79 -8.02 28.43
C GLY A 345 -3.26 -6.62 28.07
N TRP A 346 -3.49 -6.33 26.80
CA TRP A 346 -4.08 -5.05 26.39
C TRP A 346 -5.57 -4.96 26.76
N THR A 347 -6.01 -3.77 27.18
CA THR A 347 -7.41 -3.48 27.48
C THR A 347 -7.86 -2.22 26.74
N GLY A 348 -9.07 -2.22 26.18
CA GLY A 348 -9.64 -1.10 25.43
C GLY A 348 -9.52 -1.26 23.92
N ASP A 349 -9.51 -0.14 23.22
CA ASP A 349 -9.37 -0.10 21.76
C ASP A 349 -8.00 -0.63 21.31
N PRO A 350 -7.84 -1.11 20.06
CA PRO A 350 -6.56 -1.60 19.54
C PRO A 350 -5.39 -0.64 19.82
N PRO A 351 -4.25 -1.15 20.33
CA PRO A 351 -3.20 -0.31 20.92
C PRO A 351 -2.54 0.67 19.95
N ARG A 352 -2.35 0.28 18.69
CA ARG A 352 -1.58 1.03 17.67
C ARG A 352 -0.29 1.64 18.22
N SER A 353 0.35 0.92 19.14
CA SER A 353 1.55 1.32 19.88
C SER A 353 2.69 0.38 19.57
N ASP A 354 3.76 0.89 18.96
CA ASP A 354 4.97 0.10 18.69
C ASP A 354 5.62 -0.38 20.00
N LYS A 355 5.58 0.45 21.05
CA LYS A 355 6.02 0.05 22.40
C LYS A 355 5.35 -1.23 22.87
N PHE A 356 4.02 -1.27 22.81
CA PHE A 356 3.26 -2.44 23.20
C PHE A 356 3.60 -3.66 22.33
N ALA A 357 3.70 -3.47 21.00
CA ALA A 357 4.03 -4.54 20.06
C ALA A 357 5.39 -5.20 20.42
N PHE A 358 6.44 -4.41 20.65
CA PHE A 358 7.75 -4.94 21.04
C PHE A 358 7.77 -5.52 22.46
N GLN A 359 7.02 -4.97 23.41
CA GLN A 359 6.86 -5.55 24.74
C GLN A 359 6.14 -6.90 24.68
N SER A 360 5.11 -7.02 23.86
CA SER A 360 4.39 -8.27 23.60
C SER A 360 5.30 -9.34 23.00
N LEU A 361 6.17 -8.97 22.05
CA LEU A 361 7.15 -9.88 21.47
C LEU A 361 8.15 -10.39 22.54
N LYS A 362 8.66 -9.49 23.40
CA LYS A 362 9.52 -9.87 24.55
C LYS A 362 8.80 -10.83 25.48
N GLN A 363 7.53 -10.57 25.80
CA GLN A 363 6.71 -11.43 26.66
C GLN A 363 6.57 -12.83 26.06
N VAL A 364 6.15 -12.94 24.80
CA VAL A 364 5.98 -14.24 24.13
C VAL A 364 7.29 -15.04 24.09
N LEU A 365 8.42 -14.38 23.81
CA LEU A 365 9.73 -15.01 23.84
C LEU A 365 10.14 -15.46 25.25
N THR A 366 9.87 -14.66 26.28
CA THR A 366 10.19 -15.00 27.68
C THR A 366 9.33 -16.17 28.17
N GLU A 367 8.09 -16.26 27.73
CA GLU A 367 7.15 -17.33 28.08
C GLU A 367 7.32 -18.61 27.25
N TYR A 368 8.11 -18.56 26.19
CA TYR A 368 8.33 -19.74 25.32
C TYR A 368 9.12 -20.83 26.06
N LYS A 369 8.50 -22.00 26.24
CA LYS A 369 9.08 -23.13 27.02
C LYS A 369 9.23 -24.42 26.19
N SER A 370 9.05 -24.35 24.88
CA SER A 370 9.16 -25.52 24.00
C SER A 370 10.57 -25.68 23.44
N ASP A 371 11.02 -26.93 23.30
CA ASP A 371 12.30 -27.27 22.63
C ASP A 371 12.20 -27.21 21.08
N LYS A 372 10.96 -27.13 20.56
CA LYS A 372 10.73 -27.00 19.12
C LYS A 372 11.25 -25.66 18.60
N PRO A 373 11.71 -25.59 17.35
CA PRO A 373 11.97 -24.30 16.74
C PRO A 373 10.69 -23.46 16.63
N PHE A 374 10.84 -22.15 16.61
CA PHE A 374 9.71 -21.25 16.41
C PHE A 374 9.87 -20.36 15.18
N PHE A 375 8.72 -20.00 14.62
CA PHE A 375 8.54 -18.90 13.69
C PHE A 375 7.54 -17.92 14.30
N ILE A 376 7.96 -16.68 14.53
CA ILE A 376 7.10 -15.65 15.09
C ILE A 376 6.99 -14.50 14.07
N GLY A 377 5.80 -14.27 13.55
CA GLY A 377 5.47 -13.04 12.84
C GLY A 377 4.92 -11.99 13.79
N MET A 378 5.26 -10.74 13.59
CA MET A 378 4.69 -9.60 14.30
C MET A 378 4.43 -8.47 13.31
N TYR A 379 3.31 -7.79 13.48
CA TYR A 379 2.97 -6.59 12.75
C TYR A 379 2.92 -5.41 13.71
N THR A 380 3.51 -4.27 13.30
CA THR A 380 3.43 -3.01 14.06
C THR A 380 2.42 -2.09 13.41
N ALA A 381 1.76 -1.21 14.16
CA ALA A 381 0.73 -0.32 13.64
C ALA A 381 0.98 1.17 13.95
N GLY A 382 2.01 1.51 14.71
CA GLY A 382 2.27 2.87 15.16
C GLY A 382 2.60 3.85 14.03
N THR A 383 3.07 3.35 12.89
CA THR A 383 3.39 4.15 11.70
C THR A 383 2.24 4.31 10.73
N HIS A 384 1.06 3.72 11.00
CA HIS A 384 -0.12 3.82 10.14
C HIS A 384 -0.50 5.28 9.87
N HIS A 385 -1.00 5.55 8.65
CA HIS A 385 -1.48 6.88 8.27
C HIS A 385 -2.58 7.37 9.22
N GLY A 386 -2.45 8.61 9.72
CA GLY A 386 -3.42 9.19 10.65
C GLY A 386 -3.27 8.73 12.11
N VAL A 387 -2.27 7.92 12.44
CA VAL A 387 -1.88 7.61 13.82
C VAL A 387 -0.83 8.61 14.27
N ASP A 388 -1.07 9.26 15.41
CA ASP A 388 -0.05 10.04 16.11
C ASP A 388 0.81 9.11 16.96
N SER A 389 2.11 9.41 17.06
CA SER A 389 2.99 8.63 17.92
C SER A 389 2.60 8.82 19.39
N PRO A 390 2.17 7.74 20.09
CA PRO A 390 1.65 7.89 21.44
C PRO A 390 2.73 8.03 22.52
N ASP A 391 3.96 7.57 22.24
CA ASP A 391 4.96 7.35 23.29
C ASP A 391 6.13 8.34 23.19
N LEU A 392 6.60 8.65 22.00
CA LEU A 392 7.77 9.51 21.77
C LEU A 392 7.54 10.46 20.59
N THR A 393 8.14 11.65 20.68
CA THR A 393 8.15 12.64 19.61
C THR A 393 9.58 12.96 19.18
N TYR A 394 9.76 13.39 17.95
CA TYR A 394 11.03 13.82 17.39
C TYR A 394 11.14 15.35 17.43
N GLY A 395 12.24 15.87 17.98
CA GLY A 395 12.50 17.30 18.06
C GLY A 395 11.43 18.04 18.87
N ASP A 396 10.78 19.01 18.26
CA ASP A 396 9.69 19.78 18.87
C ASP A 396 8.30 19.12 18.77
N GLY A 397 8.24 17.95 18.16
CA GLY A 397 6.99 17.19 17.97
C GLY A 397 6.08 17.69 16.85
N SER A 398 6.49 18.73 16.11
CA SER A 398 5.63 19.37 15.10
C SER A 398 5.38 18.53 13.84
N ASN A 399 6.29 17.59 13.52
CA ASN A 399 6.18 16.74 12.34
C ASN A 399 5.69 15.33 12.70
N SER A 400 4.45 15.02 12.36
CA SER A 400 3.80 13.74 12.71
C SER A 400 4.49 12.52 12.08
N TYR A 401 5.08 12.66 10.89
CA TYR A 401 5.85 11.59 10.26
C TYR A 401 7.18 11.33 10.97
N TYR A 402 7.88 12.39 11.38
CA TYR A 402 9.12 12.21 12.16
C TYR A 402 8.81 11.56 13.51
N ASN A 403 7.74 12.00 14.18
CA ASN A 403 7.35 11.43 15.47
C ASN A 403 7.12 9.93 15.38
N LYS A 404 6.30 9.45 14.45
CA LYS A 404 5.96 8.03 14.35
C LYS A 404 7.14 7.16 13.93
N PHE A 405 7.97 7.61 12.98
CA PHE A 405 9.12 6.82 12.55
C PHE A 405 10.25 6.81 13.59
N HIS A 406 10.44 7.91 14.31
CA HIS A 406 11.36 7.96 15.44
C HIS A 406 10.90 7.07 16.60
N ASN A 407 9.62 7.09 16.90
CA ASN A 407 9.01 6.22 17.91
C ASN A 407 9.22 4.73 17.57
N LEU A 408 8.93 4.32 16.34
CA LEU A 408 9.19 2.97 15.86
C LEU A 408 10.66 2.58 16.02
N ASP A 409 11.59 3.41 15.53
CA ASP A 409 13.03 3.15 15.56
C ASP A 409 13.56 3.00 16.98
N HIS A 410 13.07 3.81 17.91
CA HIS A 410 13.41 3.73 19.33
C HIS A 410 13.01 2.38 19.95
N TRP A 411 11.75 1.96 19.78
CA TRP A 411 11.27 0.73 20.38
C TRP A 411 11.86 -0.52 19.71
N LEU A 412 12.16 -0.45 18.42
CA LEU A 412 12.95 -1.48 17.72
C LEU A 412 14.37 -1.57 18.35
N GLY A 413 15.02 -0.43 18.60
CA GLY A 413 16.34 -0.39 19.25
C GLY A 413 16.34 -0.99 20.65
N ASP A 414 15.32 -0.67 21.45
CA ASP A 414 15.12 -1.24 22.78
C ASP A 414 14.88 -2.76 22.73
N PHE A 415 14.10 -3.23 21.74
CA PHE A 415 13.94 -4.65 21.51
C PHE A 415 15.25 -5.33 21.11
N ILE A 416 16.02 -4.77 20.18
CA ILE A 416 17.32 -5.33 19.75
C ILE A 416 18.33 -5.38 20.89
N ALA A 417 18.37 -4.35 21.73
CA ALA A 417 19.25 -4.35 22.91
C ALA A 417 18.91 -5.51 23.88
N TRP A 418 17.63 -5.71 24.14
CA TRP A 418 17.16 -6.85 24.94
C TRP A 418 17.41 -8.19 24.23
N PHE A 419 17.13 -8.29 22.93
CA PHE A 419 17.30 -9.51 22.14
C PHE A 419 18.74 -10.02 22.17
N LYS A 420 19.74 -9.13 22.09
CA LYS A 420 21.17 -9.47 22.18
C LYS A 420 21.54 -10.16 23.49
N THR A 421 20.82 -9.88 24.57
CA THR A 421 21.06 -10.49 25.89
C THR A 421 20.16 -11.69 26.17
N SER A 422 19.23 -11.99 25.26
CA SER A 422 18.29 -13.10 25.40
C SER A 422 18.96 -14.44 25.02
N PRO A 423 18.46 -15.58 25.52
CA PRO A 423 18.96 -16.91 25.15
C PRO A 423 18.70 -17.26 23.67
N TYR A 424 17.93 -16.44 22.97
CA TYR A 424 17.56 -16.66 21.56
C TYR A 424 18.54 -16.05 20.57
N TYR A 425 19.36 -15.07 20.99
CA TYR A 425 20.25 -14.34 20.07
C TYR A 425 21.21 -15.25 19.29
N ASP A 426 21.67 -16.32 19.92
CA ASP A 426 22.67 -17.23 19.32
C ASP A 426 22.14 -18.09 18.17
N ASN A 427 20.81 -18.30 18.09
CA ASN A 427 20.23 -19.25 17.12
C ASN A 427 18.95 -18.75 16.44
N THR A 428 18.64 -17.47 16.57
CA THR A 428 17.43 -16.87 15.99
C THR A 428 17.78 -15.84 14.92
N LEU A 429 17.23 -16.01 13.74
CA LEU A 429 17.26 -15.00 12.68
C LEU A 429 16.12 -14.01 12.91
N LEU A 430 16.47 -12.75 13.11
CA LEU A 430 15.53 -11.63 13.11
C LEU A 430 15.46 -11.03 11.71
N VAL A 431 14.29 -11.03 11.12
CA VAL A 431 14.00 -10.42 9.82
C VAL A 431 13.14 -9.19 10.05
N ILE A 432 13.60 -8.06 9.53
CA ILE A 432 12.89 -6.78 9.63
C ILE A 432 12.56 -6.34 8.21
N THR A 433 11.28 -6.20 7.94
CA THR A 433 10.77 -5.73 6.64
C THR A 433 9.53 -4.86 6.85
N SER A 434 8.89 -4.45 5.79
CA SER A 434 7.61 -3.76 5.83
C SER A 434 6.53 -4.62 5.19
N ASP A 435 5.29 -4.49 5.66
CA ASP A 435 4.13 -5.07 4.98
C ASP A 435 3.93 -4.45 3.59
N HIS A 436 4.13 -3.13 3.48
CA HIS A 436 4.18 -2.34 2.25
C HIS A 436 4.89 -1.00 2.50
N GLY A 437 5.21 -0.25 1.45
CA GLY A 437 5.69 1.12 1.56
C GLY A 437 4.56 2.11 1.92
N VAL A 438 4.90 3.37 2.12
CA VAL A 438 3.90 4.42 2.40
C VAL A 438 2.88 4.48 1.26
N VAL A 439 1.62 4.16 1.57
CA VAL A 439 0.53 4.02 0.56
C VAL A 439 0.31 5.33 -0.19
N ILE A 440 0.20 6.43 0.56
CA ILE A 440 -0.12 7.75 0.03
C ILE A 440 0.89 8.74 0.60
N PRO A 441 1.95 9.05 -0.15
CA PRO A 441 2.88 10.07 0.27
C PRO A 441 2.21 11.44 0.20
N THR A 442 1.74 11.93 1.36
CA THR A 442 1.14 13.27 1.47
C THR A 442 2.18 14.35 1.12
N PRO A 443 1.76 15.58 0.84
CA PRO A 443 2.70 16.68 0.63
C PRO A 443 3.68 16.88 1.80
N GLU A 444 3.22 16.64 3.03
CA GLU A 444 4.07 16.70 4.23
C GLU A 444 5.13 15.59 4.20
N TYR A 445 4.74 14.35 3.93
CA TYR A 445 5.66 13.22 3.76
C TYR A 445 6.72 13.52 2.69
N ARG A 446 6.28 13.99 1.51
CA ARG A 446 7.18 14.31 0.38
C ARG A 446 8.22 15.36 0.74
N ARG A 447 7.82 16.40 1.48
CA ARG A 447 8.74 17.42 1.99
C ARG A 447 9.69 16.86 3.05
N SER A 448 9.16 16.06 3.97
CA SER A 448 9.92 15.47 5.08
C SER A 448 11.03 14.55 4.61
N PHE A 449 10.77 13.74 3.58
CA PHE A 449 11.72 12.73 3.09
C PHE A 449 12.34 13.06 1.74
N HIS A 450 12.16 14.29 1.22
CA HIS A 450 12.71 14.74 -0.06
C HIS A 450 12.46 13.74 -1.19
N GLN A 451 11.20 13.25 -1.27
CA GLN A 451 10.82 12.21 -2.23
C GLN A 451 11.29 12.56 -3.65
N LYS A 452 12.22 11.76 -4.19
CA LYS A 452 12.88 12.03 -5.47
C LYS A 452 12.01 11.72 -6.69
N THR A 453 11.11 10.75 -6.56
CA THR A 453 10.19 10.32 -7.62
C THR A 453 8.85 9.95 -7.03
N GLU A 454 7.78 9.91 -7.84
CA GLU A 454 6.45 9.49 -7.39
C GLU A 454 6.38 8.05 -6.85
N ARG A 455 7.43 7.26 -7.09
CA ARG A 455 7.47 5.82 -6.76
C ARG A 455 8.67 5.42 -5.90
N SER A 456 9.42 6.38 -5.34
CA SER A 456 10.53 6.06 -4.44
C SER A 456 10.05 5.40 -3.15
N ASN A 457 8.78 5.60 -2.77
CA ASN A 457 8.14 4.96 -1.65
C ASN A 457 7.82 3.45 -1.85
N PHE A 458 8.11 2.89 -3.03
CA PHE A 458 7.87 1.46 -3.30
C PHE A 458 9.02 0.58 -2.79
N GLU A 459 10.23 1.12 -2.64
CA GLU A 459 11.33 0.40 -2.00
C GLU A 459 11.08 0.29 -0.51
N ILE A 460 11.17 -0.93 0.02
CA ILE A 460 10.98 -1.24 1.44
C ILE A 460 12.24 -1.89 2.00
N PRO A 461 12.54 -1.72 3.31
CA PRO A 461 13.67 -2.40 3.90
C PRO A 461 13.45 -3.91 3.94
N LEU A 462 14.54 -4.66 3.76
CA LEU A 462 14.66 -6.06 4.14
C LEU A 462 16.02 -6.25 4.80
N ILE A 463 16.01 -6.62 6.05
CA ILE A 463 17.20 -6.74 6.90
C ILE A 463 17.14 -8.08 7.63
N LEU A 464 18.20 -8.87 7.50
CA LEU A 464 18.41 -10.11 8.22
C LEU A 464 19.48 -9.87 9.30
N TYR A 465 19.12 -10.05 10.56
CA TYR A 465 19.95 -9.74 11.70
C TYR A 465 20.03 -10.90 12.68
N GLY A 466 21.17 -11.12 13.29
CA GLY A 466 21.43 -12.16 14.27
C GLY A 466 22.91 -12.46 14.38
N LYS A 467 23.31 -13.24 15.41
CA LYS A 467 24.72 -13.57 15.64
C LYS A 467 25.35 -14.30 14.47
N MET A 468 24.56 -15.12 13.77
CA MET A 468 25.01 -15.90 12.61
C MET A 468 25.17 -15.06 11.35
N VAL A 469 24.65 -13.85 11.29
CA VAL A 469 24.59 -13.04 10.07
C VAL A 469 25.90 -12.31 9.86
N LYS A 470 26.45 -12.36 8.66
CA LYS A 470 27.61 -11.57 8.24
C LYS A 470 27.16 -10.24 7.65
N PRO A 471 27.63 -9.11 8.19
CA PRO A 471 27.23 -7.79 7.73
C PRO A 471 27.62 -7.54 6.28
N GLN A 472 26.65 -7.25 5.42
CA GLN A 472 26.85 -6.81 4.05
C GLN A 472 25.56 -6.25 3.46
N ILE A 473 25.67 -5.49 2.38
CA ILE A 473 24.53 -5.04 1.59
C ILE A 473 24.52 -5.76 0.26
N VAL A 474 23.41 -6.39 -0.05
CA VAL A 474 23.20 -7.19 -1.26
C VAL A 474 22.12 -6.55 -2.13
N ASP A 475 22.35 -6.48 -3.42
CA ASP A 475 21.34 -6.02 -4.37
C ASP A 475 20.27 -7.10 -4.59
N ALA A 476 19.02 -6.83 -4.19
CA ALA A 476 17.87 -7.68 -4.43
C ALA A 476 17.40 -7.66 -5.89
N LYS A 477 18.10 -6.97 -6.78
CA LYS A 477 17.89 -6.92 -8.24
C LYS A 477 16.46 -6.55 -8.67
N GLY A 478 15.77 -5.72 -7.87
CA GLY A 478 14.43 -5.26 -8.17
C GLY A 478 13.34 -6.28 -7.85
N THR A 479 13.63 -7.32 -7.07
CA THR A 479 12.60 -8.28 -6.63
C THR A 479 11.61 -7.62 -5.68
N THR A 480 10.41 -8.19 -5.65
CA THR A 480 9.35 -7.72 -4.77
C THR A 480 9.17 -8.61 -3.54
N SER A 481 8.43 -8.11 -2.58
CA SER A 481 8.24 -8.75 -1.27
C SER A 481 7.52 -10.11 -1.30
N ILE A 482 6.99 -10.57 -2.45
CA ILE A 482 6.60 -11.97 -2.60
C ILE A 482 7.79 -12.93 -2.54
N SER A 483 9.02 -12.43 -2.66
CA SER A 483 10.25 -13.23 -2.52
C SER A 483 10.60 -13.53 -1.06
N LEU A 484 9.91 -12.95 -0.08
CA LEU A 484 10.19 -13.20 1.35
C LEU A 484 9.99 -14.69 1.71
N ALA A 485 8.86 -15.28 1.34
CA ALA A 485 8.53 -16.67 1.68
C ALA A 485 9.59 -17.66 1.19
N PRO A 486 9.95 -17.72 -0.13
CA PRO A 486 10.99 -18.63 -0.59
C PRO A 486 12.36 -18.30 0.01
N THR A 487 12.68 -17.03 0.30
CA THR A 487 13.94 -16.64 0.96
C THR A 487 14.02 -17.20 2.38
N LEU A 488 12.95 -17.09 3.18
CA LEU A 488 12.92 -17.64 4.54
C LEU A 488 13.10 -19.15 4.55
N LEU A 489 12.42 -19.87 3.66
CA LEU A 489 12.52 -21.33 3.58
C LEU A 489 13.91 -21.76 3.09
N ASP A 490 14.50 -21.04 2.13
CA ASP A 490 15.85 -21.30 1.65
C ASP A 490 16.90 -21.15 2.76
N VAL A 491 16.81 -20.06 3.53
CA VAL A 491 17.70 -19.80 4.69
C VAL A 491 17.55 -20.89 5.76
N LEU A 492 16.37 -21.44 5.93
CA LEU A 492 16.11 -22.58 6.83
C LEU A 492 16.49 -23.94 6.24
N GLY A 493 16.97 -23.98 5.01
CA GLY A 493 17.29 -25.21 4.30
C GLY A 493 16.08 -26.02 3.83
N ILE A 494 14.88 -25.47 3.88
CA ILE A 494 13.63 -26.09 3.45
C ILE A 494 13.42 -25.81 1.95
N ARG A 495 14.05 -26.60 1.07
CA ARG A 495 14.07 -26.37 -0.37
C ARG A 495 13.16 -27.30 -1.16
N LYS A 496 12.69 -28.38 -0.54
CA LYS A 496 11.81 -29.38 -1.17
C LYS A 496 10.51 -29.46 -0.38
N THR A 497 9.47 -28.86 -0.92
CA THR A 497 8.10 -28.92 -0.38
C THR A 497 7.14 -28.53 -1.48
N GLU A 498 5.93 -29.08 -1.44
CA GLU A 498 4.89 -28.66 -2.39
C GLU A 498 4.38 -27.26 -2.05
N GLN A 499 4.34 -26.41 -3.05
CA GLN A 499 3.95 -25.01 -2.89
C GLN A 499 3.48 -24.40 -4.24
N TYR A 500 3.05 -23.13 -4.20
CA TYR A 500 2.54 -22.39 -5.35
C TYR A 500 3.21 -21.01 -5.49
N PHE A 501 4.45 -20.88 -5.04
CA PHE A 501 5.12 -19.58 -4.94
C PHE A 501 5.41 -18.98 -6.32
N LEU A 502 5.11 -17.70 -6.46
CA LEU A 502 5.45 -16.88 -7.64
C LEU A 502 6.78 -16.15 -7.47
N GLY A 503 7.18 -15.86 -6.23
CA GLY A 503 8.48 -15.28 -5.93
C GLY A 503 9.59 -16.31 -5.94
N CYS A 504 10.85 -15.84 -5.99
CA CYS A 504 12.06 -16.63 -5.87
C CYS A 504 12.81 -16.25 -4.58
N SER A 505 13.63 -17.16 -4.06
CA SER A 505 14.59 -16.80 -3.02
C SER A 505 15.56 -15.71 -3.52
N LEU A 506 15.91 -14.76 -2.67
CA LEU A 506 16.96 -13.77 -2.97
C LEU A 506 18.35 -14.38 -3.16
N PHE A 507 18.52 -15.65 -2.79
CA PHE A 507 19.72 -16.44 -2.97
C PHE A 507 19.61 -17.43 -4.14
N GLU A 508 18.51 -17.41 -4.89
CA GLU A 508 18.32 -18.29 -6.04
C GLU A 508 19.06 -17.75 -7.27
N THR A 509 19.85 -18.63 -7.92
CA THR A 509 20.64 -18.25 -9.10
C THR A 509 19.85 -18.19 -10.39
N GLN A 510 18.75 -18.95 -10.47
CA GLN A 510 17.88 -19.06 -11.65
C GLN A 510 16.44 -18.74 -11.25
N CYS A 511 16.13 -17.47 -11.15
CA CYS A 511 14.80 -16.98 -10.83
C CYS A 511 14.02 -16.65 -12.11
N ASP A 512 12.73 -17.01 -12.14
CA ASP A 512 11.81 -16.41 -13.10
C ASP A 512 11.57 -14.95 -12.70
N GLU A 513 12.38 -14.06 -13.27
CA GLU A 513 12.35 -12.63 -12.97
C GLU A 513 11.01 -11.98 -13.34
N ARG A 514 10.20 -12.62 -14.17
CA ARG A 514 8.93 -12.06 -14.61
C ARG A 514 7.96 -11.87 -13.44
N SER A 515 7.73 -12.90 -12.66
CA SER A 515 6.79 -12.84 -11.53
C SER A 515 7.38 -12.11 -10.32
N SER A 516 8.67 -12.36 -10.00
CA SER A 516 9.33 -11.79 -8.83
C SER A 516 9.53 -10.28 -8.89
N ARG A 517 9.50 -9.68 -10.09
CA ARG A 517 9.66 -8.22 -10.33
C ARG A 517 8.36 -7.51 -10.71
N LEU A 518 7.22 -8.14 -10.55
CA LEU A 518 5.92 -7.52 -10.79
C LEU A 518 5.29 -7.03 -9.49
N MET A 519 4.76 -5.82 -9.58
CA MET A 519 3.92 -5.21 -8.55
C MET A 519 2.51 -5.05 -9.07
N HIS A 520 1.54 -5.30 -8.24
CA HIS A 520 0.15 -4.97 -8.51
C HIS A 520 -0.35 -3.92 -7.54
N HIS A 521 -0.62 -2.74 -8.06
CA HIS A 521 -0.86 -1.55 -7.27
C HIS A 521 -2.34 -1.19 -7.23
N PHE A 522 -3.11 -1.97 -6.50
CA PHE A 522 -4.57 -1.75 -6.42
C PHE A 522 -4.93 -0.46 -5.66
N ALA A 523 -4.14 -0.04 -4.70
CA ALA A 523 -4.44 1.15 -3.89
C ALA A 523 -4.35 2.47 -4.66
N ALA A 524 -3.46 2.57 -5.66
CA ALA A 524 -3.27 3.78 -6.47
C ALA A 524 -3.98 3.74 -7.83
N GLY A 525 -4.73 2.68 -8.09
CA GLY A 525 -5.37 2.40 -9.36
C GLY A 525 -5.29 0.90 -9.66
N THR A 526 -5.75 0.47 -10.82
CA THR A 526 -5.64 -0.93 -11.28
C THR A 526 -4.34 -1.16 -12.05
N ASP A 527 -3.33 -0.33 -11.85
CA ASP A 527 -2.12 -0.38 -12.65
C ASP A 527 -1.15 -1.40 -12.07
N SER A 528 -0.63 -2.25 -12.93
CA SER A 528 0.48 -3.13 -12.66
C SER A 528 1.78 -2.49 -13.10
N PHE A 529 2.86 -2.79 -12.41
CA PHE A 529 4.18 -2.23 -12.66
C PHE A 529 5.23 -3.31 -12.72
N ARG A 530 6.21 -3.11 -13.60
CA ARG A 530 7.42 -3.91 -13.66
C ARG A 530 8.61 -3.11 -13.16
N ILE A 531 9.45 -3.77 -12.40
CA ILE A 531 10.73 -3.25 -11.96
C ILE A 531 11.81 -3.81 -12.89
N SER A 532 12.59 -2.95 -13.53
CA SER A 532 13.67 -3.34 -14.43
C SER A 532 14.89 -2.43 -14.25
N ALA A 533 16.09 -2.98 -14.41
CA ALA A 533 17.30 -2.19 -14.48
C ALA A 533 17.42 -1.53 -15.86
N ASN A 534 17.83 -0.26 -15.89
CA ASN A 534 18.21 0.39 -17.15
C ASN A 534 19.69 0.07 -17.50
N GLU A 535 20.16 0.54 -18.65
CA GLU A 535 21.54 0.36 -19.12
C GLU A 535 22.62 0.86 -18.14
N ARG A 536 22.26 1.73 -17.21
CA ARG A 536 23.15 2.27 -16.17
C ARG A 536 23.03 1.53 -14.83
N GLY A 537 22.32 0.40 -14.80
CA GLY A 537 22.08 -0.38 -13.58
C GLY A 537 21.09 0.26 -12.59
N LYS A 538 20.42 1.36 -12.97
CA LYS A 538 19.41 2.00 -12.11
C LYS A 538 18.05 1.33 -12.32
N TYR A 539 17.37 0.97 -11.25
CA TYR A 539 16.03 0.39 -11.31
C TYR A 539 14.98 1.44 -11.66
N ILE A 540 14.10 1.06 -12.58
CA ILE A 540 12.99 1.86 -13.07
C ILE A 540 11.70 1.06 -12.85
N ILE A 541 10.68 1.74 -12.34
CA ILE A 541 9.33 1.19 -12.17
C ILE A 541 8.46 1.74 -13.31
N SER A 542 8.07 0.87 -14.23
CA SER A 542 7.28 1.22 -15.40
C SER A 542 5.92 0.53 -15.37
N PRO A 543 4.86 1.15 -15.95
CA PRO A 543 3.58 0.48 -16.12
C PRO A 543 3.73 -0.82 -16.91
N GLU A 544 3.10 -1.89 -16.43
CA GLU A 544 3.05 -3.19 -17.10
C GLU A 544 1.67 -3.42 -17.71
N LYS A 545 1.63 -3.97 -18.90
CA LYS A 545 0.37 -4.32 -19.55
C LYS A 545 -0.12 -5.66 -19.02
N GLU A 546 -1.35 -5.69 -18.54
CA GLU A 546 -2.03 -6.93 -18.16
C GLU A 546 -2.43 -7.70 -19.43
N ASP A 547 -1.62 -8.67 -19.80
CA ASP A 547 -1.90 -9.61 -20.90
C ASP A 547 -2.65 -10.86 -20.44
N ALA A 548 -2.87 -11.83 -21.36
CA ALA A 548 -3.60 -13.05 -21.06
C ALA A 548 -2.91 -13.93 -20.01
N GLU A 549 -1.57 -13.91 -19.95
CA GLU A 549 -0.82 -14.68 -18.96
C GLU A 549 -0.89 -14.02 -17.58
N PHE A 550 -0.83 -12.69 -17.52
CA PHE A 550 -1.08 -11.94 -16.30
C PHE A 550 -2.46 -12.27 -15.72
N GLN A 551 -3.49 -12.30 -16.57
CA GLN A 551 -4.85 -12.69 -16.16
C GLN A 551 -4.92 -14.17 -15.72
N LYS A 552 -4.11 -15.05 -16.29
CA LYS A 552 -4.01 -16.45 -15.86
C LYS A 552 -3.41 -16.58 -14.46
N ILE A 553 -2.35 -15.80 -14.16
CA ILE A 553 -1.76 -15.73 -12.82
C ILE A 553 -2.80 -15.22 -11.81
N TYR A 554 -3.59 -14.21 -12.16
CA TYR A 554 -4.67 -13.74 -11.29
C TYR A 554 -5.72 -14.82 -11.00
N ARG A 555 -6.13 -15.60 -12.01
CA ARG A 555 -7.08 -16.71 -11.80
C ARG A 555 -6.51 -17.82 -10.93
N PHE A 556 -5.20 -17.97 -10.91
CA PHE A 556 -4.50 -18.90 -10.04
C PHE A 556 -4.45 -18.39 -8.60
N THR A 557 -4.10 -17.11 -8.39
CA THR A 557 -3.89 -16.52 -7.06
C THR A 557 -5.20 -16.14 -6.37
N ASN A 558 -6.27 -16.07 -7.11
CA ASN A 558 -7.60 -15.69 -6.64
C ASN A 558 -8.55 -16.85 -6.84
#